data_c41da26438bafe0de74a5935d31e70a8
#
_entry.id   c41da26438bafe0de74a5935d31e70a8
#
_cell.length_a   1.000
_cell.length_b   1.000
_cell.length_c   1.000
_cell.angle_alpha   90.00
_cell.angle_beta   90.00
_cell.angle_gamma   90.00
#
_symmetry.space_group_name_H-M   'P 1'
#
loop_
_entity.id
_entity.type
_entity.pdbx_description
1 polymer ?
#
loop_
_entity_poly.entity_id
_entity_poly.type
_entity_poly.pdbx_seq_one_letter_code
_entity_poly.pdbx_strand_id
1 'polypeptide(L)'
;MFLSERVIIPLRSLLLLLFTVSLFSATPVDFYQDQLRAPRVANAIKVHRSTLTADLNKLGVGPNDVQLLIVAYKAEQELEVYVRRTSEKRYRRFATFPICASSGMLGPKKRKGDGQVPEGVYHLDRFNPYSNFHLSLGLNYPNAEDRQRAGRLDPGGDIFIHGSCVTIGCMPMTDPVIERIYLLAIWSRRNGQAKIPVYSFPFRMNDANLTRYSRLFPEHADFWRSLAEKSRDLEQNLLR
;
A
#
# COMPACT_ATOMS: atom_id res chain seq x y z
N MET A 1 -55.99 61.95 -48.68
CA MET A 1 -56.02 60.64 -49.41
C MET A 1 -54.62 60.16 -49.43
N PHE A 2 -54.25 59.45 -48.35
CA PHE A 2 -52.88 58.87 -48.15
C PHE A 2 -53.00 57.36 -47.94
N LEU A 3 -52.49 56.64 -48.93
CA LEU A 3 -52.42 55.17 -48.91
C LEU A 3 -51.25 54.74 -48.04
N SER A 4 -51.56 53.92 -47.02
CA SER A 4 -50.58 53.30 -46.12
C SER A 4 -50.09 51.96 -46.73
N GLU A 5 -48.84 51.93 -47.17
CA GLU A 5 -48.19 50.69 -47.59
C GLU A 5 -47.79 49.86 -46.34
N ARG A 6 -48.30 48.66 -46.27
CA ARG A 6 -47.88 47.69 -45.28
C ARG A 6 -46.65 46.93 -45.77
N VAL A 7 -45.53 47.12 -45.10
CA VAL A 7 -44.31 46.34 -45.32
C VAL A 7 -44.47 44.95 -44.67
N ILE A 8 -44.44 43.90 -45.49
CA ILE A 8 -44.45 42.51 -45.05
C ILE A 8 -42.99 42.06 -44.87
N ILE A 9 -42.57 41.81 -43.61
CA ILE A 9 -41.28 41.30 -43.31
C ILE A 9 -41.32 39.74 -43.40
N PRO A 10 -40.44 39.06 -44.19
CA PRO A 10 -40.46 37.61 -44.30
C PRO A 10 -39.83 37.00 -43.06
N LEU A 11 -40.55 36.09 -42.46
CA LEU A 11 -40.14 35.27 -41.32
C LEU A 11 -38.99 34.31 -41.75
N ARG A 12 -37.74 34.69 -41.47
CA ARG A 12 -36.58 33.81 -41.65
C ARG A 12 -36.61 32.71 -40.64
N SER A 13 -36.82 31.50 -41.13
CA SER A 13 -36.73 30.26 -40.35
C SER A 13 -35.31 30.10 -39.80
N LEU A 14 -35.14 30.32 -38.50
CA LEU A 14 -33.90 30.05 -37.76
C LEU A 14 -33.81 28.54 -37.47
N LEU A 15 -33.07 27.83 -38.32
CA LEU A 15 -32.76 26.41 -38.11
C LEU A 15 -31.75 26.29 -36.97
N LEU A 16 -32.25 25.97 -35.74
CA LEU A 16 -31.39 25.67 -34.59
C LEU A 16 -30.79 24.27 -34.80
N LEU A 17 -29.53 24.20 -35.24
CA LEU A 17 -28.74 22.97 -35.19
C LEU A 17 -28.41 22.66 -33.71
N LEU A 18 -29.16 21.73 -33.10
CA LEU A 18 -28.82 21.15 -31.81
C LEU A 18 -27.61 20.24 -32.00
N PHE A 19 -26.41 20.74 -31.72
CA PHE A 19 -25.23 19.92 -31.54
C PHE A 19 -25.38 19.14 -30.23
N THR A 20 -25.78 17.88 -30.29
CA THR A 20 -25.71 16.97 -29.17
C THR A 20 -24.25 16.62 -28.94
N VAL A 21 -23.60 17.29 -27.98
CA VAL A 21 -22.30 16.89 -27.45
C VAL A 21 -22.52 15.62 -26.65
N SER A 22 -22.23 14.48 -27.26
CA SER A 22 -22.16 13.21 -26.56
C SER A 22 -20.97 13.27 -25.60
N LEU A 23 -21.25 13.56 -24.34
CA LEU A 23 -20.28 13.39 -23.26
C LEU A 23 -19.95 11.88 -23.16
N PHE A 24 -18.86 11.47 -23.79
CA PHE A 24 -18.25 10.17 -23.51
C PHE A 24 -17.79 10.20 -22.04
N SER A 25 -18.64 9.75 -21.13
CA SER A 25 -18.22 9.39 -19.78
C SER A 25 -17.25 8.23 -19.91
N ALA A 26 -15.95 8.51 -19.84
CA ALA A 26 -14.96 7.45 -19.66
C ALA A 26 -15.33 6.71 -18.37
N THR A 27 -15.73 5.46 -18.48
CA THR A 27 -15.95 4.59 -17.32
C THR A 27 -14.63 4.54 -16.53
N PRO A 28 -14.67 4.75 -15.20
CA PRO A 28 -13.47 4.62 -14.38
C PRO A 28 -12.85 3.25 -14.68
N VAL A 29 -11.57 3.25 -15.09
CA VAL A 29 -10.86 1.98 -15.29
C VAL A 29 -10.87 1.25 -13.97
N ASP A 30 -11.37 0.02 -13.95
CA ASP A 30 -11.34 -0.83 -12.78
C ASP A 30 -9.87 -1.05 -12.40
N PHE A 31 -9.50 -0.61 -11.20
CA PHE A 31 -8.14 -0.73 -10.66
C PHE A 31 -7.54 -2.13 -10.88
N TYR A 32 -8.34 -3.17 -10.65
CA TYR A 32 -7.86 -4.55 -10.80
C TYR A 32 -7.53 -4.86 -12.26
N GLN A 33 -8.40 -4.49 -13.20
CA GLN A 33 -8.16 -4.69 -14.64
C GLN A 33 -6.96 -3.89 -15.13
N ASP A 34 -6.74 -2.69 -14.60
CA ASP A 34 -5.57 -1.90 -14.94
C ASP A 34 -4.27 -2.58 -14.47
N GLN A 35 -4.26 -3.12 -13.26
CA GLN A 35 -3.11 -3.90 -12.77
C GLN A 35 -2.82 -5.13 -13.64
N LEU A 36 -3.85 -5.82 -14.12
CA LEU A 36 -3.70 -7.02 -14.97
C LEU A 36 -3.08 -6.74 -16.35
N ARG A 37 -3.18 -5.51 -16.85
CA ARG A 37 -2.57 -5.11 -18.14
C ARG A 37 -1.05 -5.05 -18.07
N ALA A 38 -0.47 -4.90 -16.89
CA ALA A 38 0.97 -4.85 -16.71
C ALA A 38 1.61 -6.23 -16.93
N PRO A 39 2.59 -6.39 -17.83
CA PRO A 39 3.17 -7.69 -18.19
C PRO A 39 3.72 -8.45 -16.98
N ARG A 40 4.35 -7.75 -16.01
CA ARG A 40 4.90 -8.39 -14.80
C ARG A 40 3.79 -8.94 -13.91
N VAL A 41 2.68 -8.23 -13.76
CA VAL A 41 1.52 -8.70 -12.98
C VAL A 41 0.85 -9.88 -13.67
N ALA A 42 0.68 -9.82 -15.00
CA ALA A 42 0.14 -10.93 -15.77
C ALA A 42 1.01 -12.20 -15.64
N ASN A 43 2.35 -12.04 -15.69
CA ASN A 43 3.28 -13.14 -15.46
C ASN A 43 3.20 -13.67 -14.02
N ALA A 44 3.19 -12.79 -13.01
CA ALA A 44 3.05 -13.18 -11.61
C ALA A 44 1.78 -14.00 -11.35
N ILE A 45 0.65 -13.62 -11.98
CA ILE A 45 -0.60 -14.40 -11.93
C ILE A 45 -0.40 -15.78 -12.54
N LYS A 46 0.20 -15.86 -13.71
CA LYS A 46 0.45 -17.14 -14.39
C LYS A 46 1.28 -18.10 -13.53
N VAL A 47 2.30 -17.55 -12.83
CA VAL A 47 3.24 -18.35 -12.02
C VAL A 47 2.65 -18.69 -10.65
N HIS A 48 2.04 -17.74 -9.95
CA HIS A 48 1.76 -17.86 -8.52
C HIS A 48 0.28 -18.11 -8.18
N ARG A 49 -0.68 -17.83 -9.06
CA ARG A 49 -2.10 -17.87 -8.73
C ARG A 49 -2.54 -19.20 -8.11
N SER A 50 -2.13 -20.33 -8.71
CA SER A 50 -2.54 -21.67 -8.27
C SER A 50 -2.04 -21.95 -6.86
N THR A 51 -0.74 -21.74 -6.61
CA THR A 51 -0.11 -22.00 -5.31
C THR A 51 -0.62 -21.04 -4.24
N LEU A 52 -0.75 -19.73 -4.55
CA LEU A 52 -1.33 -18.76 -3.63
C LEU A 52 -2.76 -19.11 -3.23
N THR A 53 -3.59 -19.53 -4.21
CA THR A 53 -4.97 -19.95 -3.94
C THR A 53 -4.99 -21.17 -3.04
N ALA A 54 -4.16 -22.17 -3.30
CA ALA A 54 -4.05 -23.36 -2.46
C ALA A 54 -3.59 -23.02 -1.03
N ASP A 55 -2.60 -22.14 -0.88
CA ASP A 55 -2.10 -21.72 0.44
C ASP A 55 -3.15 -20.90 1.22
N LEU A 56 -3.87 -20.00 0.55
CA LEU A 56 -4.99 -19.28 1.16
C LEU A 56 -6.10 -20.22 1.62
N ASN A 57 -6.48 -21.21 0.79
CA ASN A 57 -7.52 -22.17 1.11
C ASN A 57 -7.20 -23.00 2.38
N LYS A 58 -5.92 -23.32 2.65
CA LYS A 58 -5.50 -23.97 3.92
C LYS A 58 -5.86 -23.14 5.15
N LEU A 59 -5.94 -21.82 4.98
CA LEU A 59 -6.36 -20.87 6.03
C LEU A 59 -7.86 -20.55 5.97
N GLY A 60 -8.60 -21.20 5.07
CA GLY A 60 -10.01 -20.95 4.86
C GLY A 60 -10.32 -19.59 4.25
N VAL A 61 -9.38 -18.98 3.53
CA VAL A 61 -9.53 -17.70 2.82
C VAL A 61 -9.43 -17.94 1.32
N GLY A 62 -10.18 -17.19 0.53
CA GLY A 62 -10.13 -17.30 -0.93
C GLY A 62 -9.63 -16.01 -1.60
N PRO A 63 -9.22 -16.05 -2.89
CA PRO A 63 -8.82 -14.85 -3.62
C PRO A 63 -9.91 -13.78 -3.72
N ASN A 64 -11.18 -14.16 -3.59
CA ASN A 64 -12.34 -13.27 -3.73
C ASN A 64 -12.83 -12.67 -2.41
N ASP A 65 -12.25 -13.07 -1.29
CA ASP A 65 -12.62 -12.57 0.05
C ASP A 65 -11.41 -12.24 0.93
N VAL A 66 -10.18 -12.34 0.39
CA VAL A 66 -8.95 -12.04 1.14
C VAL A 66 -8.85 -10.56 1.47
N GLN A 67 -8.45 -10.29 2.71
CA GLN A 67 -7.90 -9.03 3.19
C GLN A 67 -6.52 -9.25 3.76
N LEU A 68 -5.64 -8.26 3.60
CA LEU A 68 -4.22 -8.33 3.86
C LEU A 68 -3.80 -7.41 5.00
N LEU A 69 -2.82 -7.83 5.79
CA LEU A 69 -2.08 -7.03 6.76
C LEU A 69 -0.61 -7.45 6.70
N ILE A 70 0.30 -6.49 6.79
CA ILE A 70 1.75 -6.71 6.70
C ILE A 70 2.41 -6.21 7.98
N VAL A 71 3.36 -6.96 8.51
CA VAL A 71 4.20 -6.58 9.65
C VAL A 71 5.66 -6.80 9.29
N ALA A 72 6.47 -5.76 9.36
CA ALA A 72 7.91 -5.83 9.15
C ALA A 72 8.66 -5.63 10.46
N TYR A 73 9.73 -6.40 10.66
CA TYR A 73 10.65 -6.32 11.80
C TYR A 73 12.07 -6.06 11.27
N LYS A 74 12.59 -4.85 11.55
CA LYS A 74 13.86 -4.40 10.98
C LYS A 74 15.06 -5.20 11.48
N ALA A 75 15.15 -5.44 12.79
CA ALA A 75 16.27 -6.18 13.39
C ALA A 75 16.34 -7.63 12.93
N GLU A 76 15.18 -8.26 12.79
CA GLU A 76 15.06 -9.64 12.34
C GLU A 76 15.16 -9.77 10.81
N GLN A 77 15.03 -8.65 10.08
CA GLN A 77 14.93 -8.62 8.61
C GLN A 77 13.82 -9.54 8.10
N GLU A 78 12.67 -9.49 8.75
CA GLU A 78 11.50 -10.31 8.43
C GLU A 78 10.29 -9.46 8.09
N LEU A 79 9.50 -9.94 7.12
CA LEU A 79 8.21 -9.39 6.75
C LEU A 79 7.16 -10.50 6.86
N GLU A 80 6.24 -10.33 7.79
CA GLU A 80 5.12 -11.23 8.01
C GLU A 80 3.90 -10.74 7.24
N VAL A 81 3.26 -11.66 6.54
CA VAL A 81 2.03 -11.45 5.81
C VAL A 81 0.90 -12.17 6.52
N TYR A 82 -0.17 -11.44 6.80
CA TYR A 82 -1.36 -11.95 7.47
C TYR A 82 -2.57 -11.78 6.56
N VAL A 83 -3.49 -12.73 6.63
CA VAL A 83 -4.72 -12.72 5.83
C VAL A 83 -5.94 -13.02 6.69
N ARG A 84 -7.11 -12.51 6.25
CA ARG A 84 -8.42 -12.84 6.79
C ARG A 84 -9.46 -12.81 5.68
N ARG A 85 -10.63 -13.36 5.94
CA ARG A 85 -11.81 -13.08 5.10
C ARG A 85 -12.34 -11.66 5.36
N THR A 86 -13.02 -11.10 4.38
CA THR A 86 -13.72 -9.81 4.53
C THR A 86 -14.72 -9.80 5.68
N SER A 87 -15.35 -10.96 5.99
CA SER A 87 -16.31 -11.13 7.09
C SER A 87 -15.68 -11.32 8.47
N GLU A 88 -14.36 -11.48 8.58
CA GLU A 88 -13.68 -11.76 9.84
C GLU A 88 -13.01 -10.50 10.38
N LYS A 89 -12.78 -10.45 11.70
CA LYS A 89 -12.04 -9.36 12.35
C LYS A 89 -10.57 -9.68 12.49
N ARG A 90 -10.19 -10.94 12.72
CA ARG A 90 -8.82 -11.36 13.05
C ARG A 90 -8.11 -11.98 11.87
N TYR A 91 -6.84 -11.59 11.70
CA TYR A 91 -5.94 -12.09 10.68
C TYR A 91 -5.20 -13.34 11.16
N ARG A 92 -4.91 -14.25 10.24
CA ARG A 92 -4.06 -15.44 10.44
C ARG A 92 -2.75 -15.21 9.71
N ARG A 93 -1.65 -15.65 10.28
CA ARG A 93 -0.35 -15.57 9.60
C ARG A 93 -0.35 -16.47 8.37
N PHE A 94 -0.13 -15.86 7.23
CA PHE A 94 -0.03 -16.53 5.93
C PHE A 94 1.40 -17.03 5.68
N ALA A 95 2.38 -16.13 5.85
CA ALA A 95 3.80 -16.45 5.64
C ALA A 95 4.69 -15.43 6.33
N THR A 96 5.94 -15.84 6.58
CA THR A 96 7.06 -14.96 6.95
C THR A 96 8.08 -15.03 5.82
N PHE A 97 8.50 -13.87 5.33
CA PHE A 97 9.48 -13.74 4.25
C PHE A 97 10.70 -12.97 4.74
N PRO A 98 11.92 -13.36 4.34
CA PRO A 98 13.11 -12.57 4.63
C PRO A 98 13.08 -11.27 3.81
N ILE A 99 13.43 -10.15 4.44
CA ILE A 99 13.80 -8.90 3.78
C ILE A 99 15.22 -9.10 3.29
N CYS A 100 15.45 -9.06 1.97
CA CYS A 100 16.70 -9.58 1.38
C CYS A 100 17.87 -8.58 1.39
N ALA A 101 17.65 -7.34 1.79
CA ALA A 101 18.70 -6.37 2.10
C ALA A 101 18.16 -5.33 3.09
N SER A 102 19.04 -4.72 3.87
CA SER A 102 18.68 -3.67 4.82
C SER A 102 19.58 -2.46 4.66
N SER A 103 19.08 -1.29 5.08
CA SER A 103 19.85 -0.06 5.16
C SER A 103 19.48 0.73 6.40
N GLY A 104 20.36 1.63 6.81
CA GLY A 104 20.20 2.39 8.03
C GLY A 104 20.38 1.55 9.30
N MET A 105 19.97 2.11 10.42
CA MET A 105 20.03 1.52 11.75
C MET A 105 18.62 1.38 12.34
N LEU A 106 18.49 0.83 13.53
CA LEU A 106 17.26 0.91 14.31
C LEU A 106 16.99 2.37 14.70
N GLY A 107 15.72 2.73 14.73
CA GLY A 107 15.25 4.09 14.95
C GLY A 107 14.42 4.63 13.80
N PRO A 108 13.64 5.69 14.04
CA PRO A 108 12.73 6.25 13.05
C PRO A 108 13.47 6.97 11.93
N LYS A 109 12.91 6.94 10.73
CA LYS A 109 13.32 7.81 9.63
C LYS A 109 12.91 9.24 9.95
N LYS A 110 13.87 10.20 9.80
CA LYS A 110 13.64 11.62 10.14
C LYS A 110 13.92 12.58 9.00
N ARG A 111 14.77 12.20 8.03
CA ARG A 111 15.15 13.09 6.94
C ARG A 111 15.33 12.34 5.62
N LYS A 112 15.16 13.08 4.54
CA LYS A 112 15.47 12.61 3.19
C LYS A 112 16.93 12.17 3.10
N GLY A 113 17.17 11.01 2.48
CA GLY A 113 18.54 10.51 2.28
C GLY A 113 19.24 9.93 3.52
N ASP A 114 18.54 9.74 4.66
CA ASP A 114 19.14 9.13 5.86
C ASP A 114 19.31 7.61 5.78
N GLY A 115 18.85 6.99 4.69
CA GLY A 115 18.96 5.55 4.49
C GLY A 115 18.07 4.71 5.41
N GLN A 116 17.23 5.33 6.24
CA GLN A 116 16.42 4.64 7.24
C GLN A 116 15.13 4.06 6.66
N VAL A 117 14.83 2.82 7.02
CA VAL A 117 13.47 2.28 6.89
C VAL A 117 12.62 2.92 8.00
N PRO A 118 11.46 3.52 7.69
CA PRO A 118 10.61 4.13 8.71
C PRO A 118 10.04 3.10 9.68
N GLU A 119 9.82 3.51 10.92
CA GLU A 119 9.17 2.74 11.98
C GLU A 119 7.84 3.39 12.36
N GLY A 120 6.76 2.62 12.36
CA GLY A 120 5.42 3.15 12.61
C GLY A 120 4.31 2.31 12.03
N VAL A 121 3.12 2.90 11.96
CA VAL A 121 1.93 2.28 11.37
C VAL A 121 1.56 3.03 10.09
N TYR A 122 1.52 2.30 9.01
CA TYR A 122 1.29 2.80 7.66
C TYR A 122 0.16 2.03 6.96
N HIS A 123 -0.09 2.38 5.72
CA HIS A 123 -0.88 1.58 4.79
C HIS A 123 -0.29 1.68 3.38
N LEU A 124 -0.61 0.71 2.54
CA LEU A 124 -0.26 0.77 1.12
C LEU A 124 -1.09 1.86 0.45
N ASP A 125 -0.44 2.81 -0.22
CA ASP A 125 -1.08 3.93 -0.94
C ASP A 125 -0.85 3.88 -2.45
N ARG A 126 0.20 3.19 -2.91
CA ARG A 126 0.60 3.12 -4.30
C ARG A 126 0.90 1.69 -4.74
N PHE A 127 0.47 1.36 -5.95
CA PHE A 127 0.74 0.10 -6.62
C PHE A 127 1.48 0.43 -7.91
N ASN A 128 2.75 0.05 -8.02
CA ASN A 128 3.55 0.32 -9.20
C ASN A 128 4.02 -0.97 -9.88
N PRO A 129 3.28 -1.41 -10.92
CA PRO A 129 3.62 -2.62 -11.68
C PRO A 129 4.78 -2.39 -12.67
N TYR A 130 5.19 -1.15 -12.89
CA TYR A 130 6.27 -0.74 -13.79
C TYR A 130 7.50 -0.23 -13.03
N SER A 131 7.66 -0.64 -11.77
CA SER A 131 8.78 -0.25 -10.92
C SER A 131 10.12 -0.63 -11.54
N ASN A 132 11.15 0.22 -11.38
CA ASN A 132 12.53 -0.14 -11.71
C ASN A 132 13.04 -1.31 -10.84
N PHE A 133 12.36 -1.60 -9.72
CA PHE A 133 12.64 -2.68 -8.80
C PHE A 133 11.59 -3.79 -8.92
N HIS A 134 11.35 -4.26 -10.13
CA HIS A 134 10.39 -5.30 -10.50
C HIS A 134 8.92 -4.88 -10.26
N LEU A 135 8.37 -5.12 -9.08
CA LEU A 135 7.06 -4.65 -8.61
C LEU A 135 7.26 -3.86 -7.31
N SER A 136 6.43 -2.85 -7.06
CA SER A 136 6.52 -2.13 -5.79
C SER A 136 5.18 -1.66 -5.24
N LEU A 137 5.10 -1.68 -3.90
CA LEU A 137 3.96 -1.26 -3.09
C LEU A 137 4.43 -0.10 -2.21
N GLY A 138 3.91 1.11 -2.46
CA GLY A 138 4.28 2.31 -1.72
C GLY A 138 3.57 2.40 -0.38
N LEU A 139 4.29 2.92 0.61
CA LEU A 139 3.73 3.27 1.91
C LEU A 139 3.29 4.74 1.91
N ASN A 140 2.25 5.06 2.68
CA ASN A 140 1.83 6.43 2.96
C ASN A 140 2.82 7.17 3.89
N TYR A 141 4.11 6.96 3.68
CA TYR A 141 5.18 7.70 4.35
C TYR A 141 5.49 9.01 3.58
N PRO A 142 5.72 10.14 4.26
CA PRO A 142 5.55 10.36 5.70
C PRO A 142 4.08 10.57 6.08
N ASN A 143 3.63 9.93 7.16
CA ASN A 143 2.34 10.22 7.77
C ASN A 143 2.43 11.43 8.73
N ALA A 144 1.37 11.73 9.48
CA ALA A 144 1.35 12.88 10.40
C ALA A 144 2.37 12.73 11.56
N GLU A 145 2.51 11.51 12.11
CA GLU A 145 3.46 11.23 13.19
C GLU A 145 4.92 11.39 12.71
N ASP A 146 5.22 10.96 11.47
CA ASP A 146 6.55 11.12 10.87
C ASP A 146 6.92 12.59 10.66
N ARG A 147 5.98 13.39 10.14
CA ARG A 147 6.17 14.83 9.95
C ARG A 147 6.40 15.56 11.27
N GLN A 148 5.62 15.21 12.29
CA GLN A 148 5.81 15.76 13.63
C GLN A 148 7.20 15.42 14.18
N ARG A 149 7.66 14.18 13.99
CA ARG A 149 8.97 13.70 14.47
C ARG A 149 10.13 14.31 13.68
N ALA A 150 9.94 14.55 12.39
CA ALA A 150 10.93 15.22 11.56
C ALA A 150 11.09 16.71 11.92
N GLY A 151 10.05 17.35 12.48
CA GLY A 151 10.07 18.76 12.88
C GLY A 151 10.24 19.68 11.66
N ARG A 152 11.38 20.38 11.59
CA ARG A 152 11.71 21.27 10.48
C ARG A 152 12.47 20.58 9.33
N LEU A 153 12.83 19.32 9.50
CA LEU A 153 13.54 18.57 8.48
C LEU A 153 12.56 18.07 7.40
N ASP A 154 13.05 17.96 6.16
CA ASP A 154 12.33 17.22 5.11
C ASP A 154 12.44 15.70 5.39
N PRO A 155 11.34 15.01 5.77
CA PRO A 155 11.39 13.58 6.04
C PRO A 155 11.64 12.74 4.79
N GLY A 156 11.50 13.33 3.60
CA GLY A 156 11.52 12.63 2.33
C GLY A 156 10.20 11.90 2.04
N GLY A 157 10.27 10.88 1.20
CA GLY A 157 9.12 10.08 0.75
C GLY A 157 9.59 8.83 0.04
N ASP A 158 8.71 8.26 -0.80
CA ASP A 158 9.02 7.16 -1.71
C ASP A 158 9.58 5.92 -1.00
N ILE A 159 8.91 5.50 0.06
CA ILE A 159 9.20 4.26 0.78
C ILE A 159 8.31 3.16 0.20
N PHE A 160 8.93 2.02 -0.17
CA PHE A 160 8.26 0.91 -0.82
C PHE A 160 8.65 -0.44 -0.21
N ILE A 161 7.74 -1.42 -0.34
CA ILE A 161 8.05 -2.84 -0.37
C ILE A 161 8.20 -3.19 -1.84
N HIS A 162 9.35 -3.73 -2.28
CA HIS A 162 9.64 -3.90 -3.72
C HIS A 162 10.51 -5.14 -4.01
N GLY A 163 10.62 -5.52 -5.26
CA GLY A 163 11.55 -6.54 -5.73
C GLY A 163 12.99 -6.03 -5.82
N SER A 164 13.91 -6.88 -6.26
CA SER A 164 15.35 -6.58 -6.39
C SER A 164 16.02 -6.24 -5.05
N CYS A 165 16.94 -7.04 -4.60
CA CYS A 165 17.55 -6.98 -3.26
C CYS A 165 18.53 -5.81 -3.06
N VAL A 166 18.10 -4.57 -3.33
CA VAL A 166 18.87 -3.32 -3.12
C VAL A 166 18.01 -2.30 -2.39
N THR A 167 18.59 -1.51 -1.47
CA THR A 167 17.82 -0.52 -0.72
C THR A 167 18.67 0.62 -0.19
N ILE A 168 18.02 1.79 -0.03
CA ILE A 168 18.50 2.98 0.68
C ILE A 168 17.38 3.55 1.58
N GLY A 169 16.55 2.67 2.17
CA GLY A 169 15.44 3.06 3.05
C GLY A 169 14.11 2.35 2.78
N CYS A 170 14.05 1.49 1.76
CA CYS A 170 12.90 0.64 1.43
C CYS A 170 13.02 -0.77 2.05
N MET A 171 12.01 -1.60 1.87
CA MET A 171 11.97 -3.00 2.28
C MET A 171 12.03 -3.91 1.03
N PRO A 172 13.23 -4.30 0.58
CA PRO A 172 13.39 -5.12 -0.61
C PRO A 172 13.10 -6.58 -0.32
N MET A 173 12.40 -7.19 -1.25
CA MET A 173 12.08 -8.61 -1.30
C MET A 173 12.71 -9.21 -2.54
N THR A 174 12.90 -10.53 -2.59
CA THR A 174 13.19 -11.19 -3.87
C THR A 174 12.01 -11.05 -4.83
N ASP A 175 12.27 -11.07 -6.14
CA ASP A 175 11.22 -10.90 -7.16
C ASP A 175 10.06 -11.90 -7.00
N PRO A 176 10.28 -13.21 -6.77
CA PRO A 176 9.18 -14.14 -6.54
C PRO A 176 8.37 -13.84 -5.27
N VAL A 177 8.99 -13.25 -4.25
CA VAL A 177 8.29 -12.90 -3.00
C VAL A 177 7.42 -11.65 -3.19
N ILE A 178 7.96 -10.59 -3.81
CA ILE A 178 7.15 -9.40 -4.07
C ILE A 178 6.00 -9.69 -5.03
N GLU A 179 6.16 -10.59 -6.01
CA GLU A 179 5.07 -11.03 -6.89
C GLU A 179 3.91 -11.61 -6.07
N ARG A 180 4.20 -12.50 -5.12
CA ARG A 180 3.17 -13.09 -4.24
C ARG A 180 2.48 -12.04 -3.36
N ILE A 181 3.24 -11.14 -2.73
CA ILE A 181 2.71 -10.06 -1.88
C ILE A 181 1.86 -9.10 -2.72
N TYR A 182 2.32 -8.74 -3.92
CA TYR A 182 1.63 -7.85 -4.84
C TYR A 182 0.27 -8.43 -5.28
N LEU A 183 0.22 -9.72 -5.62
CA LEU A 183 -1.04 -10.39 -5.97
C LEU A 183 -2.03 -10.40 -4.81
N LEU A 184 -1.58 -10.71 -3.59
CA LEU A 184 -2.42 -10.62 -2.40
C LEU A 184 -2.95 -9.20 -2.18
N ALA A 185 -2.11 -8.19 -2.40
CA ALA A 185 -2.48 -6.80 -2.24
C ALA A 185 -3.52 -6.34 -3.28
N ILE A 186 -3.36 -6.69 -4.56
CA ILE A 186 -4.37 -6.34 -5.59
C ILE A 186 -5.68 -7.10 -5.39
N TRP A 187 -5.65 -8.35 -4.92
CA TRP A 187 -6.88 -9.09 -4.57
C TRP A 187 -7.58 -8.45 -3.38
N SER A 188 -6.85 -8.08 -2.33
CA SER A 188 -7.40 -7.38 -1.17
C SER A 188 -8.03 -6.04 -1.55
N ARG A 189 -7.38 -5.30 -2.42
CA ARG A 189 -7.88 -4.02 -2.95
C ARG A 189 -9.16 -4.21 -3.75
N ARG A 190 -9.23 -5.21 -4.62
CA ARG A 190 -10.42 -5.61 -5.37
C ARG A 190 -11.57 -6.01 -4.42
N ASN A 191 -11.25 -6.68 -3.32
CA ASN A 191 -12.21 -7.11 -2.31
C ASN A 191 -12.63 -5.98 -1.34
N GLY A 192 -12.37 -4.71 -1.69
CA GLY A 192 -12.84 -3.54 -0.96
C GLY A 192 -11.93 -3.05 0.17
N GLN A 193 -10.73 -3.62 0.36
CA GLN A 193 -9.79 -3.12 1.37
C GLN A 193 -9.08 -1.86 0.87
N ALA A 194 -9.67 -0.70 1.12
CA ALA A 194 -9.15 0.58 0.65
C ALA A 194 -7.76 0.93 1.24
N LYS A 195 -7.49 0.55 2.49
CA LYS A 195 -6.22 0.75 3.17
C LYS A 195 -5.72 -0.60 3.67
N ILE A 196 -4.65 -1.11 3.09
CA ILE A 196 -3.97 -2.33 3.53
C ILE A 196 -2.96 -1.94 4.60
N PRO A 197 -3.13 -2.35 5.88
CA PRO A 197 -2.26 -1.92 6.96
C PRO A 197 -0.85 -2.49 6.82
N VAL A 198 0.14 -1.66 7.16
CA VAL A 198 1.56 -2.04 7.23
C VAL A 198 2.12 -1.53 8.56
N TYR A 199 2.53 -2.44 9.42
CA TYR A 199 3.25 -2.15 10.64
C TYR A 199 4.75 -2.36 10.39
N SER A 200 5.55 -1.35 10.67
CA SER A 200 7.00 -1.43 10.58
C SER A 200 7.58 -1.22 11.97
N PHE A 201 8.04 -2.30 12.59
CA PHE A 201 8.62 -2.29 13.93
C PHE A 201 10.15 -2.37 13.87
N PRO A 202 10.85 -1.76 14.84
CA PRO A 202 12.30 -1.85 14.93
C PRO A 202 12.78 -3.30 15.16
N PHE A 203 12.04 -4.05 15.95
CA PHE A 203 12.29 -5.44 16.35
C PHE A 203 10.97 -6.06 16.82
N ARG A 204 10.94 -7.38 17.10
CA ARG A 204 9.78 -8.01 17.75
C ARG A 204 9.57 -7.40 19.12
N MET A 205 8.40 -6.75 19.33
CA MET A 205 8.11 -5.82 20.43
C MET A 205 7.75 -6.53 21.73
N ASN A 206 8.52 -7.59 22.12
CA ASN A 206 8.41 -8.21 23.44
C ASN A 206 9.24 -7.44 24.49
N ASP A 207 8.97 -7.67 25.78
CA ASP A 207 9.57 -6.93 26.90
C ASP A 207 11.10 -7.11 26.96
N ALA A 208 11.61 -8.30 26.63
CA ALA A 208 13.05 -8.58 26.61
C ALA A 208 13.76 -7.74 25.53
N ASN A 209 13.22 -7.72 24.33
CA ASN A 209 13.77 -6.92 23.24
C ASN A 209 13.63 -5.41 23.52
N LEU A 210 12.47 -4.97 24.02
CA LEU A 210 12.23 -3.56 24.36
C LEU A 210 13.25 -3.10 25.40
N THR A 211 13.50 -3.88 26.45
CA THR A 211 14.50 -3.58 27.47
C THR A 211 15.91 -3.54 26.87
N ARG A 212 16.29 -4.56 26.10
CA ARG A 212 17.62 -4.67 25.47
C ARG A 212 17.91 -3.49 24.56
N TYR A 213 17.01 -3.24 23.60
CA TYR A 213 17.25 -2.22 22.57
C TYR A 213 17.11 -0.80 23.11
N SER A 214 16.24 -0.54 24.11
CA SER A 214 16.16 0.76 24.78
C SER A 214 17.41 1.12 25.57
N ARG A 215 18.19 0.11 26.03
CA ARG A 215 19.52 0.37 26.62
C ARG A 215 20.58 0.70 25.57
N LEU A 216 20.51 0.09 24.40
CA LEU A 216 21.46 0.31 23.31
C LEU A 216 21.20 1.63 22.57
N PHE A 217 19.94 2.07 22.52
CA PHE A 217 19.48 3.27 21.81
C PHE A 217 18.53 4.08 22.71
N PRO A 218 19.05 4.68 23.80
CA PRO A 218 18.20 5.36 24.79
C PRO A 218 17.40 6.53 24.21
N GLU A 219 17.89 7.16 23.14
CA GLU A 219 17.22 8.25 22.43
C GLU A 219 15.93 7.83 21.70
N HIS A 220 15.70 6.51 21.53
CA HIS A 220 14.50 5.95 20.90
C HIS A 220 13.54 5.26 21.89
N ALA A 221 13.92 5.18 23.16
CA ALA A 221 13.18 4.39 24.17
C ALA A 221 11.70 4.79 24.31
N ASP A 222 11.40 6.09 24.37
CA ASP A 222 10.02 6.59 24.49
C ASP A 222 9.19 6.29 23.24
N PHE A 223 9.78 6.50 22.08
CA PHE A 223 9.15 6.18 20.81
C PHE A 223 8.84 4.67 20.70
N TRP A 224 9.79 3.83 21.07
CA TRP A 224 9.61 2.38 21.01
C TRP A 224 8.60 1.87 22.04
N ARG A 225 8.47 2.53 23.20
CA ARG A 225 7.36 2.24 24.13
C ARG A 225 6.00 2.48 23.47
N SER A 226 5.84 3.58 22.75
CA SER A 226 4.59 3.85 22.01
C SER A 226 4.33 2.83 20.89
N LEU A 227 5.37 2.32 20.22
CA LEU A 227 5.23 1.25 19.24
C LEU A 227 4.89 -0.10 19.89
N ALA A 228 5.41 -0.38 21.09
CA ALA A 228 5.06 -1.57 21.84
C ALA A 228 3.58 -1.62 22.23
N GLU A 229 2.98 -0.47 22.55
CA GLU A 229 1.52 -0.36 22.76
C GLU A 229 0.74 -0.71 21.49
N LYS A 230 1.16 -0.15 20.34
CA LYS A 230 0.57 -0.47 19.03
C LYS A 230 0.74 -1.95 18.65
N SER A 231 1.86 -2.58 19.01
CA SER A 231 2.09 -4.01 18.80
C SER A 231 1.18 -4.87 19.67
N ARG A 232 1.01 -4.53 20.93
CA ARG A 232 0.08 -5.23 21.83
C ARG A 232 -1.37 -5.13 21.34
N ASP A 233 -1.80 -3.94 20.91
CA ASP A 233 -3.13 -3.76 20.32
C ASP A 233 -3.32 -4.61 19.06
N LEU A 234 -2.34 -4.61 18.17
CA LEU A 234 -2.34 -5.46 16.98
C LEU A 234 -2.51 -6.94 17.33
N GLU A 235 -1.67 -7.46 18.25
CA GLU A 235 -1.69 -8.87 18.67
C GLU A 235 -3.00 -9.27 19.34
N GLN A 236 -3.51 -8.43 20.25
CA GLN A 236 -4.72 -8.73 21.02
C GLN A 236 -6.00 -8.62 20.18
N ASN A 237 -6.10 -7.63 19.30
CA ASN A 237 -7.33 -7.27 18.64
C ASN A 237 -7.40 -7.69 17.18
N LEU A 238 -6.28 -7.82 16.48
CA LEU A 238 -6.24 -8.08 15.05
C LEU A 238 -5.58 -9.42 14.66
N LEU A 239 -4.65 -9.95 15.43
CA LEU A 239 -3.98 -11.21 15.11
C LEU A 239 -4.61 -12.41 15.84
N ARG A 240 -4.36 -13.62 15.25
CA ARG A 240 -4.84 -14.91 15.77
C ARG A 240 -3.68 -15.89 15.84
#